data_1e0612eacfc7accf588d40b8ae764be8
#
_entry.id   1e0612eacfc7accf588d40b8ae764be8
#
_cell.length_a   1.000
_cell.length_b   1.000
_cell.length_c   1.000
_cell.angle_alpha   90.00
_cell.angle_beta   90.00
_cell.angle_gamma   90.00
#
_symmetry.space_group_name_H-M   'P 1'
#
loop_
_entity.id
_entity.type
_entity.pdbx_description
1 polymer ?
#
loop_
_entity_poly.entity_id
_entity_poly.type
_entity_poly.pdbx_seq_one_letter_code
_entity_poly.pdbx_strand_id
1 'polypeptide(L)'
;MTTVFKALSDDTRRQILKLLANGDMTAKEISENFTISKPAISKHLDILKEARLVTSERTGMSVTYSFNASVLQTTLGAFLEFFDTDKATGKEGNENETI
;
A
#
# COMPACT_ATOMS: atom_id res chain seq x y z
N MET A 1 10.47 3.29 -5.75
CA MET A 1 9.60 4.42 -5.36
C MET A 1 8.48 4.66 -6.35
N THR A 2 8.81 4.75 -7.65
CA THR A 2 7.80 4.99 -8.69
C THR A 2 6.69 3.93 -8.69
N THR A 3 7.06 2.65 -8.55
CA THR A 3 6.09 1.56 -8.55
C THR A 3 5.10 1.68 -7.40
N VAL A 4 5.58 2.09 -6.23
CA VAL A 4 4.72 2.28 -5.06
C VAL A 4 3.75 3.44 -5.31
N PHE A 5 4.24 4.57 -5.82
CA PHE A 5 3.36 5.71 -6.05
C PHE A 5 2.35 5.42 -7.16
N LYS A 6 2.75 4.67 -8.18
CA LYS A 6 1.81 4.24 -9.21
C LYS A 6 0.68 3.41 -8.59
N ALA A 7 1.04 2.46 -7.73
CA ALA A 7 0.05 1.62 -7.08
C ALA A 7 -0.89 2.45 -6.21
N LEU A 8 -0.37 3.49 -5.55
CA LEU A 8 -1.16 4.33 -4.67
C LEU A 8 -2.01 5.36 -5.41
N SER A 9 -1.82 5.52 -6.70
CA SER A 9 -2.49 6.58 -7.46
C SER A 9 -3.94 6.25 -7.80
N ASP A 10 -4.42 5.06 -7.48
CA ASP A 10 -5.78 4.62 -7.78
C ASP A 10 -6.59 4.46 -6.50
N ASP A 11 -7.82 4.99 -6.53
CA ASP A 11 -8.68 4.96 -5.34
C ASP A 11 -9.04 3.54 -4.92
N THR A 12 -9.34 2.66 -5.88
CA THR A 12 -9.68 1.28 -5.56
C THR A 12 -8.52 0.58 -4.88
N ARG A 13 -7.30 0.80 -5.37
CA ARG A 13 -6.14 0.17 -4.76
C ARG A 13 -5.89 0.67 -3.35
N ARG A 14 -6.11 1.98 -3.11
CA ARG A 14 -5.98 2.50 -1.74
C ARG A 14 -7.03 1.87 -0.82
N GLN A 15 -8.24 1.65 -1.33
CA GLN A 15 -9.28 1.01 -0.52
C GLN A 15 -8.95 -0.44 -0.22
N ILE A 16 -8.36 -1.15 -1.17
CA ILE A 16 -7.90 -2.52 -0.93
C ILE A 16 -6.88 -2.54 0.21
N LEU A 17 -5.91 -1.63 0.15
CA LEU A 17 -4.91 -1.56 1.22
C LEU A 17 -5.55 -1.25 2.57
N LYS A 18 -6.54 -0.39 2.58
CA LYS A 18 -7.24 -0.07 3.83
C LYS A 18 -7.94 -1.29 4.42
N LEU A 19 -8.56 -2.10 3.55
CA LEU A 19 -9.17 -3.34 4.00
C LEU A 19 -8.12 -4.28 4.59
N LEU A 20 -7.01 -4.47 3.88
CA LEU A 20 -5.96 -5.39 4.33
C LEU A 20 -5.24 -4.89 5.57
N ALA A 21 -5.24 -3.59 5.81
CA ALA A 21 -4.65 -3.04 7.03
C ALA A 21 -5.39 -3.50 8.27
N ASN A 22 -6.65 -3.93 8.12
CA ASN A 22 -7.46 -4.43 9.23
C ASN A 22 -7.38 -5.95 9.37
N GLY A 23 -6.66 -6.62 8.49
CA GLY A 23 -6.51 -8.07 8.55
C GLY A 23 -6.37 -8.66 7.15
N ASP A 24 -5.75 -9.83 7.08
CA ASP A 24 -5.55 -10.51 5.81
C ASP A 24 -6.89 -10.96 5.22
N MET A 25 -6.96 -10.99 3.90
CA MET A 25 -8.19 -11.38 3.20
C MET A 25 -7.84 -12.18 1.97
N THR A 26 -8.74 -13.12 1.61
CA THR A 26 -8.63 -13.82 0.34
C THR A 26 -9.08 -12.90 -0.79
N ALA A 27 -8.68 -13.25 -2.02
CA ALA A 27 -9.12 -12.49 -3.19
C ALA A 27 -10.66 -12.42 -3.27
N LYS A 28 -11.32 -13.53 -2.91
CA LYS A 28 -12.79 -13.56 -2.91
C LYS A 28 -13.34 -12.55 -1.91
N GLU A 29 -12.80 -12.56 -0.69
CA GLU A 29 -13.26 -11.63 0.35
C GLU A 29 -13.04 -10.18 -0.06
N ILE A 30 -11.90 -9.91 -0.67
CA ILE A 30 -11.63 -8.56 -1.17
C ILE A 30 -12.67 -8.16 -2.19
N SER A 31 -12.93 -9.03 -3.18
CA SER A 31 -13.84 -8.70 -4.27
C SER A 31 -15.26 -8.45 -3.79
N GLU A 32 -15.67 -9.07 -2.69
CA GLU A 32 -16.99 -8.88 -2.14
C GLU A 32 -17.24 -7.46 -1.62
N ASN A 33 -16.19 -6.68 -1.45
CA ASN A 33 -16.30 -5.30 -0.99
C ASN A 33 -16.43 -4.29 -2.14
N PHE A 34 -16.45 -4.76 -3.38
CA PHE A 34 -16.46 -3.87 -4.55
C PHE A 34 -17.52 -4.31 -5.54
N THR A 35 -17.96 -3.35 -6.35
CA THR A 35 -18.94 -3.65 -7.41
C THR A 35 -18.28 -3.93 -8.75
N ILE A 36 -16.97 -3.73 -8.86
CA ILE A 36 -16.25 -3.98 -10.11
C ILE A 36 -16.00 -5.48 -10.26
N SER A 37 -15.64 -5.91 -11.46
CA SER A 37 -15.49 -7.33 -11.78
C SER A 37 -14.31 -7.95 -11.07
N LYS A 38 -14.36 -9.28 -10.90
CA LYS A 38 -13.25 -10.02 -10.30
C LYS A 38 -11.95 -9.87 -11.09
N PRO A 39 -11.97 -9.91 -12.44
CA PRO A 39 -10.73 -9.66 -13.19
C PRO A 39 -10.16 -8.27 -12.93
N ALA A 40 -11.00 -7.26 -12.71
CA ALA A 40 -10.51 -5.92 -12.38
C ALA A 40 -9.83 -5.91 -11.03
N ILE A 41 -10.43 -6.58 -10.03
CA ILE A 41 -9.82 -6.70 -8.70
C ILE A 41 -8.47 -7.42 -8.81
N SER A 42 -8.40 -8.51 -9.58
CA SER A 42 -7.15 -9.24 -9.76
C SER A 42 -6.06 -8.34 -10.33
N LYS A 43 -6.42 -7.49 -11.28
CA LYS A 43 -5.45 -6.59 -11.88
C LYS A 43 -4.92 -5.59 -10.86
N HIS A 44 -5.81 -5.05 -10.03
CA HIS A 44 -5.39 -4.14 -8.96
C HIS A 44 -4.47 -4.83 -7.96
N LEU A 45 -4.79 -6.09 -7.62
CA LEU A 45 -3.95 -6.85 -6.71
C LEU A 45 -2.58 -7.14 -7.31
N ASP A 46 -2.52 -7.40 -8.62
CA ASP A 46 -1.25 -7.62 -9.30
C ASP A 46 -0.35 -6.38 -9.23
N ILE A 47 -0.94 -5.21 -9.44
CA ILE A 47 -0.19 -3.95 -9.37
C ILE A 47 0.32 -3.71 -7.94
N LEU A 48 -0.52 -3.95 -6.95
CA LEU A 48 -0.12 -3.81 -5.54
C LEU A 48 0.97 -4.79 -5.18
N LYS A 49 0.89 -6.02 -5.70
CA LYS A 49 1.88 -7.05 -5.43
C LYS A 49 3.22 -6.72 -6.09
N GLU A 50 3.16 -6.20 -7.31
CA GLU A 50 4.38 -5.78 -8.01
C GLU A 50 5.08 -4.66 -7.24
N ALA A 51 4.33 -3.78 -6.61
CA ALA A 51 4.88 -2.71 -5.78
C ALA A 51 5.31 -3.20 -4.41
N ARG A 52 5.05 -4.48 -4.10
CA ARG A 52 5.36 -5.09 -2.81
C ARG A 52 4.58 -4.48 -1.64
N LEU A 53 3.50 -3.77 -1.95
CA LEU A 53 2.60 -3.23 -0.93
C LEU A 53 1.71 -4.31 -0.35
N VAL A 54 1.55 -5.41 -1.08
CA VAL A 54 0.87 -6.60 -0.56
C VAL A 54 1.71 -7.81 -0.88
N THR A 55 1.57 -8.83 -0.04
CA THR A 55 2.12 -10.15 -0.28
C THR A 55 0.96 -11.12 -0.41
N SER A 56 1.20 -12.29 -0.97
CA SER A 56 0.15 -13.28 -1.12
C SER A 56 0.69 -14.65 -0.78
N GLU A 57 -0.19 -15.49 -0.27
CA GLU A 57 0.16 -16.86 0.07
C GLU A 57 -1.00 -17.77 -0.35
N ARG A 58 -0.66 -18.84 -1.09
CA ARG A 58 -1.65 -19.80 -1.52
C ARG A 58 -1.81 -20.88 -0.46
N THR A 59 -3.06 -21.15 -0.10
CA THR A 59 -3.40 -22.21 0.83
C THR A 59 -4.52 -23.01 0.17
N GLY A 60 -4.18 -24.22 -0.33
CA GLY A 60 -5.15 -24.99 -1.09
C GLY A 60 -5.59 -24.25 -2.34
N MET A 61 -6.87 -23.99 -2.47
CA MET A 61 -7.42 -23.30 -3.64
C MET A 61 -7.61 -21.82 -3.39
N SER A 62 -7.21 -21.33 -2.23
CA SER A 62 -7.37 -19.91 -1.87
C SER A 62 -6.04 -19.20 -1.88
N VAL A 63 -6.06 -17.91 -2.22
CA VAL A 63 -4.90 -17.04 -2.12
C VAL A 63 -5.25 -15.94 -1.13
N THR A 64 -4.45 -15.82 -0.07
CA THR A 64 -4.65 -14.83 0.97
C THR A 64 -3.66 -13.68 0.77
N TYR A 65 -4.16 -12.46 0.86
CA TYR A 65 -3.35 -11.26 0.67
C TYR A 65 -3.14 -10.54 2.00
N SER A 66 -1.95 -10.01 2.17
CA SER A 66 -1.55 -9.31 3.40
C SER A 66 -0.95 -7.96 3.03
N PHE A 67 -1.23 -6.95 3.84
CA PHE A 67 -0.66 -5.61 3.65
C PHE A 67 0.78 -5.59 4.18
N ASN A 68 1.70 -5.07 3.38
CA ASN A 68 3.09 -4.92 3.77
C ASN A 68 3.36 -3.46 4.13
N ALA A 69 3.03 -3.10 5.36
CA ALA A 69 3.15 -1.72 5.83
C ALA A 69 4.59 -1.22 5.80
N SER A 70 5.59 -2.09 5.99
CA SER A 70 6.97 -1.65 6.04
C SER A 70 7.44 -1.09 4.70
N VAL A 71 6.95 -1.64 3.59
CA VAL A 71 7.29 -1.09 2.27
C VAL A 71 6.73 0.32 2.12
N LEU A 72 5.49 0.52 2.55
CA LEU A 72 4.88 1.84 2.48
C LEU A 72 5.64 2.84 3.36
N GLN A 73 5.94 2.45 4.59
CA GLN A 73 6.66 3.30 5.52
C GLN A 73 8.05 3.67 4.99
N THR A 74 8.77 2.68 4.46
CA THR A 74 10.11 2.91 3.91
C THR A 74 10.06 3.85 2.72
N THR A 75 9.08 3.64 1.82
CA THR A 75 8.97 4.47 0.63
C THR A 75 8.59 5.90 0.98
N LEU A 76 7.63 6.09 1.89
CA LEU A 76 7.24 7.43 2.30
C LEU A 76 8.37 8.13 3.03
N GLY A 77 9.12 7.40 3.86
CA GLY A 77 10.28 7.96 4.54
C GLY A 77 11.33 8.43 3.56
N ALA A 78 11.64 7.61 2.56
CA ALA A 78 12.62 7.98 1.53
C ALA A 78 12.13 9.19 0.74
N PHE A 79 10.83 9.23 0.43
CA PHE A 79 10.26 10.35 -0.31
C PHE A 79 10.38 11.65 0.49
N LEU A 80 10.09 11.59 1.79
CA LEU A 80 10.19 12.77 2.64
C LEU A 80 11.65 13.22 2.76
N GLU A 81 12.58 12.28 2.88
CA GLU A 81 14.00 12.60 2.95
C GLU A 81 14.50 13.27 1.68
N PHE A 82 13.90 12.93 0.55
CA PHE A 82 14.28 13.52 -0.73
C PHE A 82 14.14 15.06 -0.68
N PHE A 83 13.15 15.54 0.06
CA PHE A 83 12.88 16.97 0.18
C PHE A 83 13.52 17.60 1.42
N ASP A 84 14.04 16.77 2.33
CA ASP A 84 14.64 17.24 3.57
C ASP A 84 16.14 17.29 3.37
N THR A 85 16.64 18.48 3.10
CA THR A 85 18.06 18.63 2.79
C THR A 85 18.89 18.91 4.03
N ASP A 86 18.25 19.19 5.11
CA ASP A 86 18.96 19.47 6.36
C ASP A 86 18.67 18.43 7.37
N LYS A 87 18.50 18.71 7.39
CA LYS A 87 18.10 18.09 8.20
C LYS A 87 17.90 17.87 9.20
N ALA A 88 18.00 18.14 8.99
CA ALA A 88 17.78 17.86 9.67
C ALA A 88 17.26 17.98 10.52
N THR A 89 17.25 18.43 10.24
CA THR A 89 16.72 18.54 10.87
C THR A 89 15.88 18.59 11.53
N GLY A 90 15.82 18.80 11.35
CA GLY A 90 15.17 18.83 11.83
C GLY A 90 14.52 18.69 12.60
N LYS A 91 14.73 18.74 12.69
CA LYS A 91 14.20 18.59 13.38
C LYS A 91 13.35 18.86 13.97
N GLU A 92 13.48 18.96 13.78
CA GLU A 92 12.81 19.24 14.21
C GLU A 92 11.92 19.57 14.49
N GLY A 93 12.02 19.78 14.43
CA GLY A 93 11.24 20.14 14.59
C GLY A 93 10.37 20.45 14.71
N ASN A 94 10.42 20.62 14.53
CA ASN A 94 9.69 21.00 14.60
C ASN A 94 8.80 21.28 14.77
N GLU A 95 8.90 21.30 14.68
CA GLU A 95 8.25 21.68 14.67
C GLU A 95 7.36 21.91 14.68
N ASN A 96 7.50 22.09 14.59
CA ASN A 96 6.73 22.45 14.46
C ASN A 96 6.04 22.76 14.27
N GLU A 97 6.19 22.79 14.11
CA GLU A 97 5.73 23.23 13.81
C GLU A 97 4.99 23.44 13.37
N THR A 98 5.03 23.36 13.21
CA THR A 98 4.40 23.62 12.67
C THR A 98 3.70 23.77 12.33
N ILE A 99 3.81 23.78 12.30
CA ILE A 99 3.17 23.99 11.84
C ILE A 99 2.74 24.14 11.74
#